data_f4dcded31cd55848c2aea302a62b23a4
#
_entry.id   f4dcded31cd55848c2aea302a62b23a4
#
_cell.length_a   1.000
_cell.length_b   1.000
_cell.length_c   1.000
_cell.angle_alpha   90.00
_cell.angle_beta   90.00
_cell.angle_gamma   90.00
#
_symmetry.space_group_name_H-M   'P 1'
#
loop_
_entity.id
_entity.type
_entity.pdbx_description
1 polymer ?
#
loop_
_entity_poly.entity_id
_entity_poly.type
_entity_poly.pdbx_seq_one_letter_code
_entity_poly.pdbx_strand_id
1 'polypeptide(L)'
;MTLLEQSDELTEQDVTRLTADGAVMGAARELWAVKKGVERSRVAVPDADGEWQRVSERLDGIKGGSHVVVRNRWMGRHKKLCASLLAAAAVLLLIAMVWRGRTAEKMDAGELVYEATDAPREIVISTGKGREVVLGRQTVSGVEVDGESSDKLVVAYQQPMTSHIVESHAVTIPQGKMLKVVLSDGSEVWVNAGSRLVYPTCFVGSQRCVDLEGEAYFKVAPDAAHPFVVKTPGSQTCVLGTEFNIKSYRNQTEQITLVRGSVEVTVGKHGESSYEGAHQSMVLKPGQQLSVHNRQLSVQEVDTDIYTYWKDGFFFYDDERLDEIMRQIGSWYNVSVVFRNPRPRSYKIHFFCDRSSTVEQVVEQLNMLHKGYLKLTEGVIYVD
;
A
#
# COMPACT_ATOMS: atom_id res chain seq x y z
N MET A 1 -18.07 -26.50 0.21
CA MET A 1 -19.11 -25.56 0.64
C MET A 1 -19.92 -26.04 1.82
N THR A 2 -20.15 -27.32 2.01
CA THR A 2 -20.98 -27.89 3.09
C THR A 2 -20.36 -27.89 4.50
N LEU A 3 -19.03 -27.78 4.62
CA LEU A 3 -18.31 -27.81 5.91
C LEU A 3 -18.24 -26.46 6.65
N LEU A 4 -18.51 -25.34 5.95
CA LEU A 4 -18.44 -24.00 6.55
C LEU A 4 -19.78 -23.48 7.10
N GLU A 5 -20.89 -24.17 6.79
CA GLU A 5 -22.20 -23.84 7.37
C GLU A 5 -22.43 -24.45 8.78
N GLN A 6 -21.54 -25.37 9.23
CA GLN A 6 -21.57 -26.01 10.54
C GLN A 6 -20.42 -25.55 11.44
N SER A 7 -20.16 -24.25 11.50
CA SER A 7 -19.00 -23.70 12.23
C SER A 7 -19.04 -23.85 13.76
N ASP A 8 -20.10 -24.38 14.33
CA ASP A 8 -20.26 -24.52 15.79
C ASP A 8 -19.87 -25.92 16.31
N GLU A 9 -19.45 -26.87 15.46
CA GLU A 9 -19.13 -28.25 15.82
C GLU A 9 -17.80 -28.78 15.26
N LEU A 10 -16.84 -27.93 14.91
CA LEU A 10 -15.53 -28.42 14.47
C LEU A 10 -14.70 -28.96 15.65
N THR A 11 -14.32 -30.23 15.56
CA THR A 11 -13.48 -30.88 16.55
C THR A 11 -11.99 -30.50 16.32
N GLU A 12 -11.17 -30.62 17.40
CA GLU A 12 -9.72 -30.36 17.36
C GLU A 12 -8.98 -31.22 16.31
N GLN A 13 -9.53 -32.39 15.94
CA GLN A 13 -9.03 -33.26 14.87
C GLN A 13 -9.35 -32.76 13.48
N ASP A 14 -10.47 -32.08 13.29
CA ASP A 14 -10.85 -31.49 12.02
C ASP A 14 -10.00 -30.25 11.72
N VAL A 15 -9.68 -29.46 12.74
CA VAL A 15 -8.76 -28.32 12.65
C VAL A 15 -7.35 -28.81 12.27
N THR A 16 -6.88 -29.91 12.83
CA THR A 16 -5.56 -30.48 12.53
C THR A 16 -5.47 -31.01 11.09
N ARG A 17 -6.55 -31.59 10.55
CA ARG A 17 -6.61 -32.02 9.13
C ARG A 17 -6.65 -30.86 8.16
N LEU A 18 -7.40 -29.79 8.48
CA LEU A 18 -7.50 -28.58 7.66
C LEU A 18 -6.19 -27.78 7.64
N THR A 19 -5.40 -27.82 8.72
CA THR A 19 -4.10 -27.15 8.81
C THR A 19 -2.96 -27.88 8.08
N ALA A 20 -3.14 -29.17 7.77
CA ALA A 20 -2.14 -29.96 7.03
C ALA A 20 -2.16 -29.77 5.52
N ASP A 21 -3.24 -29.21 4.95
CA ASP A 21 -3.38 -28.98 3.51
C ASP A 21 -3.28 -27.49 3.20
N GLY A 22 -2.14 -27.07 2.61
CA GLY A 22 -1.84 -25.67 2.30
C GLY A 22 -2.84 -25.01 1.36
N ALA A 23 -3.48 -25.76 0.43
CA ALA A 23 -4.49 -25.25 -0.46
C ALA A 23 -5.82 -24.96 0.27
N VAL A 24 -6.19 -25.83 1.20
CA VAL A 24 -7.40 -25.65 2.03
C VAL A 24 -7.23 -24.50 3.01
N MET A 25 -6.02 -24.30 3.56
CA MET A 25 -5.70 -23.17 4.43
C MET A 25 -5.72 -21.84 3.65
N GLY A 26 -5.30 -21.81 2.38
CA GLY A 26 -5.44 -20.64 1.52
C GLY A 26 -6.91 -20.25 1.33
N ALA A 27 -7.75 -21.22 0.93
CA ALA A 27 -9.17 -20.98 0.72
C ALA A 27 -9.92 -20.62 2.02
N ALA A 28 -9.55 -21.20 3.16
CA ALA A 28 -10.13 -20.88 4.46
C ALA A 28 -9.76 -19.46 4.92
N ARG A 29 -8.53 -19.00 4.66
CA ARG A 29 -8.10 -17.62 4.94
C ARG A 29 -8.84 -16.61 4.07
N GLU A 30 -9.02 -16.89 2.79
CA GLU A 30 -9.80 -16.05 1.88
C GLU A 30 -11.26 -15.92 2.33
N LEU A 31 -11.92 -17.04 2.67
CA LEU A 31 -13.31 -17.04 3.15
C LEU A 31 -13.43 -16.31 4.50
N TRP A 32 -12.46 -16.48 5.41
CA TRP A 32 -12.45 -15.78 6.68
C TRP A 32 -12.24 -14.27 6.53
N ALA A 33 -11.34 -13.84 5.62
CA ALA A 33 -11.13 -12.44 5.31
C ALA A 33 -12.40 -11.80 4.70
N VAL A 34 -13.09 -12.51 3.79
CA VAL A 34 -14.36 -12.09 3.23
C VAL A 34 -15.45 -12.02 4.31
N LYS A 35 -15.56 -13.05 5.21
CA LYS A 35 -16.52 -13.07 6.31
C LYS A 35 -16.29 -11.89 7.27
N LYS A 36 -15.04 -11.66 7.68
CA LYS A 36 -14.66 -10.55 8.57
C LYS A 36 -14.92 -9.18 7.92
N GLY A 37 -14.72 -9.06 6.60
CA GLY A 37 -15.08 -7.88 5.81
C GLY A 37 -16.60 -7.65 5.77
N VAL A 38 -17.38 -8.70 5.55
CA VAL A 38 -18.86 -8.64 5.54
C VAL A 38 -19.43 -8.33 6.93
N GLU A 39 -18.89 -8.91 8.00
CA GLU A 39 -19.32 -8.63 9.39
C GLU A 39 -19.04 -7.19 9.79
N ARG A 40 -17.93 -6.60 9.37
CA ARG A 40 -17.59 -5.19 9.60
C ARG A 40 -18.38 -4.22 8.71
N SER A 41 -18.85 -4.66 7.54
CA SER A 41 -19.65 -3.85 6.59
C SER A 41 -21.13 -3.75 6.92
N ARG A 42 -21.60 -4.19 8.09
CA ARG A 42 -22.99 -3.96 8.58
C ARG A 42 -23.22 -2.47 8.91
N VAL A 43 -23.13 -1.64 7.88
CA VAL A 43 -23.74 -0.33 7.86
C VAL A 43 -25.25 -0.56 7.74
N ALA A 44 -26.03 0.08 8.61
CA ALA A 44 -27.48 0.02 8.53
C ALA A 44 -27.93 0.37 7.10
N VAL A 45 -28.70 -0.51 6.48
CA VAL A 45 -29.25 -0.29 5.13
C VAL A 45 -30.12 0.97 5.25
N PRO A 46 -29.87 2.05 4.47
CA PRO A 46 -30.71 3.22 4.45
C PRO A 46 -32.12 2.84 4.03
N ASP A 47 -33.14 3.42 4.68
CA ASP A 47 -34.54 3.25 4.28
C ASP A 47 -34.77 3.94 2.94
N ALA A 48 -34.59 3.18 1.87
CA ALA A 48 -34.72 3.66 0.48
C ALA A 48 -36.14 4.18 0.18
N ASP A 49 -37.15 3.61 0.82
CA ASP A 49 -38.55 4.02 0.59
C ASP A 49 -38.87 5.36 1.23
N GLY A 50 -38.34 5.63 2.42
CA GLY A 50 -38.48 6.92 3.09
C GLY A 50 -37.70 8.06 2.41
N GLU A 51 -36.61 7.76 1.74
CA GLU A 51 -35.84 8.75 0.95
C GLU A 51 -36.55 9.06 -0.39
N TRP A 52 -37.15 8.05 -1.05
CA TRP A 52 -37.94 8.26 -2.28
C TRP A 52 -39.19 9.11 -2.06
N GLN A 53 -39.90 8.93 -0.96
CA GLN A 53 -41.06 9.78 -0.64
C GLN A 53 -40.67 11.25 -0.51
N ARG A 54 -39.56 11.57 0.15
CA ARG A 54 -39.07 12.96 0.29
C ARG A 54 -38.65 13.60 -1.05
N VAL A 55 -38.15 12.81 -1.98
CA VAL A 55 -37.80 13.27 -3.34
C VAL A 55 -39.06 13.52 -4.17
N SER A 56 -40.06 12.63 -4.11
CA SER A 56 -41.31 12.80 -4.87
C SER A 56 -42.11 14.00 -4.41
N GLU A 57 -42.22 14.27 -3.09
CA GLU A 57 -42.86 15.45 -2.56
C GLU A 57 -42.20 16.77 -2.99
N ARG A 58 -40.89 16.80 -3.16
CA ARG A 58 -40.16 17.97 -3.72
C ARG A 58 -40.40 18.17 -5.20
N LEU A 59 -40.61 17.11 -5.99
CA LEU A 59 -40.89 17.20 -7.41
C LEU A 59 -42.31 17.66 -7.72
N ASP A 60 -43.29 17.30 -6.89
CA ASP A 60 -44.68 17.74 -7.06
C ASP A 60 -44.89 19.22 -6.69
N GLY A 61 -44.04 19.80 -5.82
CA GLY A 61 -44.02 21.21 -5.51
C GLY A 61 -43.57 22.14 -6.67
N ILE A 62 -42.97 21.61 -7.71
CA ILE A 62 -42.42 22.39 -8.85
C ILE A 62 -43.39 22.53 -10.03
N LYS A 63 -44.53 21.81 -10.03
CA LYS A 63 -45.51 21.82 -11.15
C LYS A 63 -46.55 22.95 -11.13
N GLY A 64 -46.43 23.90 -10.25
CA GLY A 64 -47.38 25.03 -10.11
C GLY A 64 -46.84 26.38 -10.56
N GLY A 65 -46.49 26.58 -11.84
CA GLY A 65 -46.02 27.83 -12.39
C GLY A 65 -46.86 28.30 -13.60
N SER A 66 -47.73 29.26 -13.39
CA SER A 66 -48.68 29.90 -14.30
C SER A 66 -48.06 30.45 -15.58
N HIS A 67 -48.71 30.17 -16.72
CA HIS A 67 -48.43 30.78 -18.01
C HIS A 67 -48.71 32.29 -17.99
N VAL A 68 -47.67 33.12 -18.07
CA VAL A 68 -47.81 34.55 -18.37
C VAL A 68 -47.72 34.76 -19.88
N VAL A 69 -48.87 35.08 -20.47
CA VAL A 69 -48.93 35.48 -21.90
C VAL A 69 -48.47 36.94 -22.01
N VAL A 70 -47.26 37.17 -22.48
CA VAL A 70 -46.77 38.53 -22.80
C VAL A 70 -47.19 38.92 -24.18
N ARG A 71 -48.09 39.88 -24.29
CA ARG A 71 -48.64 40.44 -25.51
C ARG A 71 -47.62 41.43 -26.10
N ASN A 72 -46.97 41.01 -27.17
CA ASN A 72 -45.89 41.71 -27.85
C ASN A 72 -46.46 42.87 -28.70
N ARG A 73 -46.29 44.13 -28.24
CA ARG A 73 -46.66 45.34 -29.02
C ARG A 73 -45.62 46.42 -28.88
N TRP A 74 -44.40 46.12 -29.41
CA TRP A 74 -43.40 47.21 -29.57
C TRP A 74 -42.30 46.79 -30.57
N MET A 75 -42.67 46.59 -31.81
CA MET A 75 -41.70 46.33 -32.89
C MET A 75 -41.86 47.36 -33.99
N GLY A 76 -41.16 48.48 -33.91
CA GLY A 76 -41.22 49.45 -34.98
C GLY A 76 -40.13 50.51 -35.08
N ARG A 77 -39.29 50.71 -34.05
CA ARG A 77 -38.47 51.94 -34.05
C ARG A 77 -36.99 51.83 -33.83
N HIS A 78 -36.41 50.66 -33.65
CA HIS A 78 -34.97 50.56 -33.33
C HIS A 78 -34.24 49.41 -34.06
N LYS A 79 -34.48 49.21 -35.33
CA LYS A 79 -33.78 48.16 -36.13
C LYS A 79 -32.25 48.28 -36.11
N LYS A 80 -31.70 49.48 -35.94
CA LYS A 80 -30.26 49.69 -35.86
C LYS A 80 -29.67 49.39 -34.47
N LEU A 81 -30.43 49.60 -33.39
CA LEU A 81 -30.02 49.28 -32.05
C LEU A 81 -30.10 47.76 -31.74
N CYS A 82 -31.06 47.07 -32.33
CA CYS A 82 -31.16 45.60 -32.17
C CYS A 82 -30.01 44.87 -32.89
N ALA A 83 -29.55 45.37 -34.02
CA ALA A 83 -28.42 44.78 -34.76
C ALA A 83 -27.09 44.91 -33.98
N SER A 84 -26.87 46.04 -33.29
CA SER A 84 -25.66 46.23 -32.46
C SER A 84 -25.69 45.42 -31.17
N LEU A 85 -26.86 45.20 -30.57
CA LEU A 85 -27.02 44.35 -29.40
C LEU A 85 -26.83 42.85 -29.72
N LEU A 86 -27.31 42.40 -30.90
CA LEU A 86 -27.07 41.05 -31.38
C LEU A 86 -25.59 40.80 -31.71
N ALA A 87 -24.89 41.78 -32.29
CA ALA A 87 -23.45 41.69 -32.53
C ALA A 87 -22.66 41.63 -31.20
N ALA A 88 -23.02 42.47 -30.23
CA ALA A 88 -22.40 42.43 -28.89
C ALA A 88 -22.65 41.12 -28.18
N ALA A 89 -23.86 40.54 -28.24
CA ALA A 89 -24.19 39.24 -27.68
C ALA A 89 -23.43 38.09 -28.36
N ALA A 90 -23.23 38.16 -29.69
CA ALA A 90 -22.43 37.17 -30.41
C ALA A 90 -20.94 37.25 -30.03
N VAL A 91 -20.38 38.44 -29.82
CA VAL A 91 -19.01 38.64 -29.36
C VAL A 91 -18.84 38.15 -27.94
N LEU A 92 -19.81 38.40 -27.03
CA LEU A 92 -19.79 37.87 -25.65
C LEU A 92 -19.94 36.35 -25.62
N LEU A 93 -20.75 35.75 -26.49
CA LEU A 93 -20.84 34.31 -26.64
C LEU A 93 -19.55 33.68 -27.18
N LEU A 94 -18.89 34.33 -28.15
CA LEU A 94 -17.58 33.90 -28.63
C LEU A 94 -16.50 34.02 -27.55
N ILE A 95 -16.49 35.11 -26.78
CA ILE A 95 -15.59 35.29 -25.65
C ILE A 95 -15.88 34.25 -24.59
N ALA A 96 -17.14 33.96 -24.27
CA ALA A 96 -17.56 32.92 -23.30
C ALA A 96 -17.18 31.51 -23.81
N MET A 97 -17.30 31.28 -25.15
CA MET A 97 -16.92 29.98 -25.74
C MET A 97 -15.39 29.80 -25.75
N VAL A 98 -14.63 30.85 -26.05
CA VAL A 98 -13.15 30.84 -25.95
C VAL A 98 -12.70 30.75 -24.51
N TRP A 99 -13.39 31.42 -23.59
CA TRP A 99 -13.11 31.30 -22.14
C TRP A 99 -13.45 29.88 -21.61
N ARG A 100 -14.56 29.32 -22.03
CA ARG A 100 -14.95 27.95 -21.71
C ARG A 100 -13.99 26.91 -22.34
N GLY A 101 -13.49 27.15 -23.55
CA GLY A 101 -12.42 26.33 -24.17
C GLY A 101 -11.10 26.41 -23.39
N ARG A 102 -10.70 27.63 -22.99
CA ARG A 102 -9.47 27.80 -22.18
C ARG A 102 -9.58 27.31 -20.74
N THR A 103 -10.78 27.28 -20.16
CA THR A 103 -11.00 26.69 -18.83
C THR A 103 -11.12 25.16 -18.91
N ALA A 104 -11.57 24.60 -20.04
CA ALA A 104 -11.58 23.14 -20.24
C ALA A 104 -10.17 22.55 -20.42
N GLU A 105 -9.24 23.27 -21.05
CA GLU A 105 -7.83 22.82 -21.15
C GLU A 105 -7.05 22.88 -19.82
N LYS A 106 -7.52 23.66 -18.83
CA LYS A 106 -6.90 23.72 -17.50
C LYS A 106 -7.43 22.67 -16.49
N MET A 107 -8.41 21.87 -16.87
CA MET A 107 -8.99 20.85 -15.98
C MET A 107 -8.28 19.49 -16.02
N ASP A 108 -7.21 19.31 -16.81
CA ASP A 108 -6.58 18.00 -16.99
C ASP A 108 -5.22 17.83 -16.27
N ALA A 109 -4.82 18.80 -15.48
CA ALA A 109 -3.68 18.64 -14.57
C ALA A 109 -4.17 18.06 -13.24
N GLY A 110 -4.50 16.75 -13.25
CA GLY A 110 -4.79 16.02 -12.03
C GLY A 110 -3.60 16.05 -11.06
N GLU A 111 -3.85 15.79 -9.78
CA GLU A 111 -2.78 15.70 -8.79
C GLU A 111 -2.09 14.34 -8.88
N LEU A 112 -0.79 14.37 -9.12
CA LEU A 112 0.06 13.19 -9.17
C LEU A 112 0.25 12.63 -7.74
N VAL A 113 -0.18 11.39 -7.52
CA VAL A 113 -0.06 10.68 -6.23
C VAL A 113 1.13 9.73 -6.24
N TYR A 114 1.43 9.14 -7.40
CA TYR A 114 2.60 8.31 -7.60
C TYR A 114 3.12 8.49 -9.02
N GLU A 115 4.43 8.57 -9.17
CA GLU A 115 5.13 8.63 -10.46
C GLU A 115 5.92 7.34 -10.68
N ALA A 116 5.67 6.68 -11.81
CA ALA A 116 6.44 5.51 -12.22
C ALA A 116 7.90 5.89 -12.46
N THR A 117 8.82 5.00 -12.08
CA THR A 117 10.25 5.23 -12.15
C THR A 117 10.90 4.31 -13.18
N ASP A 118 12.02 4.73 -13.76
CA ASP A 118 12.90 3.88 -14.61
C ASP A 118 13.78 2.95 -13.76
N ALA A 119 13.28 2.48 -12.62
CA ALA A 119 14.00 1.62 -11.71
C ALA A 119 14.33 0.25 -12.34
N PRO A 120 15.43 -0.42 -11.92
CA PRO A 120 15.74 -1.77 -12.34
C PRO A 120 14.55 -2.72 -12.14
N ARG A 121 14.31 -3.62 -13.09
CA ARG A 121 13.18 -4.57 -13.03
C ARG A 121 13.56 -5.91 -12.41
N GLU A 122 14.82 -6.07 -12.00
CA GLU A 122 15.33 -7.33 -11.48
C GLU A 122 15.90 -7.15 -10.08
N ILE A 123 15.81 -8.22 -9.27
CA ILE A 123 16.40 -8.24 -7.93
C ILE A 123 17.92 -8.31 -8.08
N VAL A 124 18.63 -7.41 -7.42
CA VAL A 124 20.09 -7.31 -7.46
C VAL A 124 20.66 -7.57 -6.08
N ILE A 125 21.67 -8.44 -6.00
CA ILE A 125 22.53 -8.60 -4.83
C ILE A 125 23.87 -7.92 -5.11
N SER A 126 24.23 -6.92 -4.32
CA SER A 126 25.57 -6.33 -4.33
C SER A 126 26.41 -6.97 -3.22
N THR A 127 27.57 -7.51 -3.56
CA THR A 127 28.50 -8.09 -2.59
C THR A 127 29.47 -7.05 -2.06
N GLY A 128 30.13 -7.34 -0.91
CA GLY A 128 31.10 -6.43 -0.27
C GLY A 128 32.29 -6.04 -1.16
N LYS A 129 32.52 -6.77 -2.26
CA LYS A 129 33.56 -6.44 -3.25
C LYS A 129 33.06 -5.57 -4.39
N GLY A 130 31.82 -5.04 -4.28
CA GLY A 130 31.22 -4.19 -5.32
C GLY A 130 30.75 -4.96 -6.57
N ARG A 131 30.68 -6.28 -6.51
CA ARG A 131 30.11 -7.10 -7.58
C ARG A 131 28.59 -7.12 -7.44
N GLU A 132 27.90 -6.77 -8.52
CA GLU A 132 26.46 -6.88 -8.62
C GLU A 132 26.08 -8.18 -9.33
N VAL A 133 25.13 -8.88 -8.77
CA VAL A 133 24.60 -10.15 -9.28
C VAL A 133 23.10 -10.03 -9.41
N VAL A 134 22.59 -10.25 -10.61
CA VAL A 134 21.15 -10.31 -10.89
C VAL A 134 20.65 -11.69 -10.51
N LEU A 135 19.72 -11.76 -9.57
CA LEU A 135 19.13 -13.03 -9.14
C LEU A 135 18.39 -13.73 -10.29
N GLY A 136 18.57 -15.05 -10.37
CA GLY A 136 18.00 -15.87 -11.44
C GLY A 136 18.86 -15.96 -12.72
N ARG A 137 19.90 -15.11 -12.87
CA ARG A 137 20.83 -15.18 -14.01
C ARG A 137 22.25 -15.63 -13.64
N GLN A 138 22.64 -15.43 -12.38
CA GLN A 138 23.99 -15.74 -11.90
C GLN A 138 23.92 -16.32 -10.49
N THR A 139 24.90 -17.15 -10.14
CA THR A 139 25.03 -17.68 -8.78
C THR A 139 25.96 -16.80 -7.93
N VAL A 140 25.62 -16.65 -6.67
CA VAL A 140 26.46 -16.04 -5.64
C VAL A 140 27.07 -17.16 -4.79
N SER A 141 28.39 -17.15 -4.59
CA SER A 141 29.06 -18.16 -3.79
C SER A 141 28.53 -18.18 -2.35
N GLY A 142 28.13 -19.35 -1.86
CA GLY A 142 27.56 -19.52 -0.53
C GLY A 142 26.09 -19.08 -0.38
N VAL A 143 25.44 -18.76 -1.50
CA VAL A 143 24.03 -18.39 -1.56
C VAL A 143 23.28 -19.43 -2.36
N GLU A 144 22.28 -20.03 -1.76
CA GLU A 144 21.32 -20.89 -2.44
C GLU A 144 20.10 -20.04 -2.83
N VAL A 145 19.70 -20.14 -4.08
CA VAL A 145 18.51 -19.44 -4.58
C VAL A 145 17.49 -20.50 -4.96
N ASP A 146 16.40 -20.54 -4.24
CA ASP A 146 15.28 -21.45 -4.49
C ASP A 146 14.04 -20.66 -4.91
N GLY A 147 13.27 -21.21 -5.85
CA GLY A 147 12.01 -20.63 -6.31
C GLY A 147 11.78 -20.80 -7.80
N GLU A 148 10.56 -21.20 -8.16
CA GLU A 148 10.14 -21.42 -9.54
C GLU A 148 9.70 -20.14 -10.27
N SER A 149 9.44 -19.05 -9.52
CA SER A 149 8.99 -17.77 -10.09
C SER A 149 9.76 -16.59 -9.49
N SER A 150 9.91 -15.52 -10.26
CA SER A 150 10.69 -14.32 -9.90
C SER A 150 10.11 -13.52 -8.72
N ASP A 151 8.89 -13.80 -8.31
CA ASP A 151 8.14 -13.14 -7.25
C ASP A 151 8.17 -13.91 -5.92
N LYS A 152 8.67 -15.16 -5.91
CA LYS A 152 8.81 -16.00 -4.70
C LYS A 152 10.21 -16.59 -4.57
N LEU A 153 11.23 -15.80 -4.85
CA LEU A 153 12.61 -16.23 -4.67
C LEU A 153 12.98 -16.28 -3.20
N VAL A 154 13.72 -17.32 -2.81
CA VAL A 154 14.31 -17.47 -1.49
C VAL A 154 15.82 -17.46 -1.64
N VAL A 155 16.50 -16.61 -0.90
CA VAL A 155 17.96 -16.57 -0.78
C VAL A 155 18.35 -17.12 0.58
N ALA A 156 19.09 -18.20 0.62
CA ALA A 156 19.56 -18.83 1.85
C ALA A 156 21.08 -18.86 1.90
N TYR A 157 21.64 -18.59 3.08
CA TYR A 157 23.06 -18.68 3.34
C TYR A 157 23.37 -20.01 4.04
N GLN A 158 24.18 -20.85 3.36
CA GLN A 158 24.61 -22.14 3.93
C GLN A 158 25.58 -21.90 5.09
N GLN A 159 25.37 -22.60 6.19
CA GLN A 159 26.33 -22.68 7.31
C GLN A 159 27.06 -24.05 7.28
N PRO A 160 28.37 -24.11 7.65
CA PRO A 160 29.27 -23.00 7.97
C PRO A 160 29.95 -22.46 6.71
N MET A 161 30.03 -21.15 6.57
CA MET A 161 30.88 -20.56 5.54
C MET A 161 32.34 -20.86 5.91
N THR A 162 33.04 -21.62 5.06
CA THR A 162 34.45 -22.00 5.25
C THR A 162 35.41 -20.81 5.11
N SER A 163 34.93 -19.65 4.70
CA SER A 163 35.74 -18.43 4.62
C SER A 163 35.61 -17.61 5.91
N HIS A 164 36.73 -17.27 6.55
CA HIS A 164 36.80 -16.37 7.71
C HIS A 164 36.53 -14.88 7.34
N ILE A 165 36.16 -14.60 6.10
CA ILE A 165 35.91 -13.24 5.63
C ILE A 165 34.40 -13.03 5.69
N VAL A 166 33.96 -12.17 6.62
CA VAL A 166 32.59 -11.67 6.66
C VAL A 166 32.45 -10.57 5.60
N GLU A 167 31.61 -10.81 4.61
CA GLU A 167 31.27 -9.81 3.60
C GLU A 167 29.90 -9.21 3.93
N SER A 168 29.71 -7.95 3.59
CA SER A 168 28.39 -7.29 3.64
C SER A 168 27.72 -7.44 2.28
N HIS A 169 26.52 -7.99 2.26
CA HIS A 169 25.68 -8.08 1.08
C HIS A 169 24.53 -7.06 1.19
N ALA A 170 24.13 -6.52 0.04
CA ALA A 170 22.95 -5.68 -0.05
C ALA A 170 22.01 -6.26 -1.12
N VAL A 171 20.78 -6.53 -0.75
CA VAL A 171 19.74 -6.89 -1.71
C VAL A 171 18.87 -5.66 -1.99
N THR A 172 18.62 -5.40 -3.28
CA THR A 172 17.73 -4.34 -3.76
C THR A 172 16.57 -4.97 -4.51
N ILE A 173 15.37 -4.68 -4.05
CA ILE A 173 14.12 -5.22 -4.58
C ILE A 173 13.47 -4.18 -5.48
N PRO A 174 13.25 -4.46 -6.77
CA PRO A 174 12.53 -3.57 -7.67
C PRO A 174 11.04 -3.53 -7.34
N GLN A 175 10.33 -2.63 -7.99
CA GLN A 175 8.87 -2.58 -7.94
C GLN A 175 8.27 -3.89 -8.50
N GLY A 176 7.12 -4.31 -7.95
CA GLY A 176 6.42 -5.52 -8.36
C GLY A 176 7.05 -6.84 -7.94
N LYS A 177 8.07 -6.81 -7.10
CA LYS A 177 8.75 -8.01 -6.60
C LYS A 177 8.89 -7.99 -5.09
N MET A 178 9.06 -9.15 -4.52
CA MET A 178 9.48 -9.35 -3.14
C MET A 178 10.47 -10.50 -3.06
N LEU A 179 11.24 -10.56 -1.98
CA LEU A 179 12.25 -11.58 -1.77
C LEU A 179 12.21 -12.07 -0.33
N LYS A 180 12.28 -13.38 -0.12
CA LYS A 180 12.56 -13.97 1.18
C LYS A 180 14.06 -14.22 1.30
N VAL A 181 14.69 -13.68 2.33
CA VAL A 181 16.09 -13.90 2.69
C VAL A 181 16.13 -14.72 3.99
N VAL A 182 16.84 -15.84 3.98
CA VAL A 182 17.17 -16.60 5.18
C VAL A 182 18.60 -16.26 5.58
N LEU A 183 18.75 -15.58 6.71
CA LEU A 183 20.04 -15.12 7.22
C LEU A 183 20.83 -16.26 7.86
N SER A 184 22.12 -16.03 8.09
CA SER A 184 23.03 -17.05 8.64
C SER A 184 22.69 -17.54 10.03
N ASP A 185 21.89 -16.82 10.80
CA ASP A 185 21.38 -17.21 12.11
C ASP A 185 20.05 -17.98 12.06
N GLY A 186 19.52 -18.22 10.84
CA GLY A 186 18.21 -18.83 10.60
C GLY A 186 17.04 -17.87 10.69
N SER A 187 17.29 -16.57 10.89
CA SER A 187 16.24 -15.54 10.81
C SER A 187 15.73 -15.43 9.37
N GLU A 188 14.41 -15.30 9.21
CA GLU A 188 13.75 -15.16 7.92
C GLU A 188 13.30 -13.71 7.75
N VAL A 189 13.61 -13.10 6.60
CA VAL A 189 13.26 -11.72 6.27
C VAL A 189 12.57 -11.68 4.91
N TRP A 190 11.32 -11.24 4.88
CA TRP A 190 10.64 -10.91 3.63
C TRP A 190 10.88 -9.45 3.34
N VAL A 191 11.40 -9.13 2.17
CA VAL A 191 11.75 -7.78 1.74
C VAL A 191 10.79 -7.36 0.64
N ASN A 192 10.04 -6.28 0.84
CA ASN A 192 8.99 -5.81 -0.06
C ASN A 192 9.54 -4.99 -1.23
N ALA A 193 8.69 -4.69 -2.21
CA ALA A 193 9.01 -3.90 -3.39
C ALA A 193 9.62 -2.52 -3.03
N GLY A 194 10.58 -2.06 -3.82
CA GLY A 194 11.24 -0.76 -3.61
C GLY A 194 12.12 -0.69 -2.37
N SER A 195 12.49 -1.82 -1.79
CA SER A 195 13.27 -1.90 -0.54
C SER A 195 14.72 -2.33 -0.78
N ARG A 196 15.57 -1.94 0.17
CA ARG A 196 16.98 -2.35 0.22
C ARG A 196 17.31 -2.85 1.62
N LEU A 197 17.84 -4.09 1.70
CA LEU A 197 18.32 -4.71 2.94
C LEU A 197 19.82 -4.95 2.83
N VAL A 198 20.59 -4.50 3.84
CA VAL A 198 22.02 -4.76 3.96
C VAL A 198 22.27 -5.64 5.16
N TYR A 199 23.02 -6.71 4.98
CA TYR A 199 23.28 -7.70 6.03
C TYR A 199 24.63 -8.37 5.82
N PRO A 200 25.29 -8.87 6.88
CA PRO A 200 26.52 -9.62 6.77
C PRO A 200 26.23 -11.06 6.34
N THR A 201 27.15 -11.67 5.61
CA THR A 201 27.09 -13.09 5.24
C THR A 201 27.11 -14.03 6.45
N CYS A 202 27.69 -13.57 7.58
CA CYS A 202 27.66 -14.25 8.87
C CYS A 202 27.66 -13.22 9.98
N PHE A 203 26.86 -13.40 11.02
CA PHE A 203 26.89 -12.54 12.20
C PHE A 203 28.07 -12.89 13.07
N VAL A 204 28.86 -11.88 13.41
CA VAL A 204 30.00 -11.98 14.33
C VAL A 204 29.93 -10.86 15.37
N GLY A 205 30.38 -11.15 16.59
CA GLY A 205 30.34 -10.17 17.67
C GLY A 205 29.11 -10.29 18.57
N SER A 206 28.80 -9.23 19.34
CA SER A 206 27.76 -9.25 20.39
C SER A 206 26.37 -8.95 19.88
N GLN A 207 26.19 -8.56 18.61
CA GLN A 207 24.90 -8.20 18.03
C GLN A 207 24.79 -8.70 16.59
N ARG A 208 23.56 -8.99 16.16
CA ARG A 208 23.17 -9.34 14.79
C ARG A 208 22.58 -8.09 14.14
N CYS A 209 23.37 -7.38 13.33
CA CYS A 209 22.95 -6.08 12.77
C CYS A 209 22.62 -6.20 11.28
N VAL A 210 21.52 -5.54 10.88
CA VAL A 210 21.12 -5.33 9.50
C VAL A 210 20.64 -3.88 9.30
N ASP A 211 20.76 -3.35 8.06
CA ASP A 211 20.25 -2.03 7.72
C ASP A 211 19.10 -2.19 6.72
N LEU A 212 18.00 -1.45 6.93
CA LEU A 212 16.81 -1.48 6.10
C LEU A 212 16.44 -0.07 5.61
N GLU A 213 16.21 0.05 4.32
CA GLU A 213 15.49 1.16 3.71
C GLU A 213 14.31 0.56 2.91
N GLY A 214 13.07 0.95 3.23
CA GLY A 214 11.86 0.39 2.64
C GLY A 214 11.05 -0.44 3.62
N GLU A 215 10.46 -1.55 3.20
CA GLU A 215 9.60 -2.40 4.03
C GLU A 215 10.11 -3.83 4.09
N ALA A 216 10.16 -4.38 5.30
CA ALA A 216 10.46 -5.78 5.53
C ALA A 216 9.71 -6.35 6.73
N TYR A 217 9.32 -7.61 6.61
CA TYR A 217 8.83 -8.43 7.70
C TYR A 217 9.94 -9.34 8.19
N PHE A 218 10.14 -9.34 9.50
CA PHE A 218 11.18 -10.10 10.18
C PHE A 218 10.55 -11.19 11.04
N LYS A 219 11.05 -12.43 10.88
CA LYS A 219 10.86 -13.53 11.81
C LYS A 219 12.23 -13.93 12.35
N VAL A 220 12.61 -13.29 13.43
CA VAL A 220 13.94 -13.41 14.01
C VAL A 220 14.09 -14.66 14.83
N ALA A 221 15.17 -15.43 14.58
CA ALA A 221 15.54 -16.58 15.36
C ALA A 221 15.84 -16.19 16.83
N PRO A 222 15.31 -16.90 17.84
CA PRO A 222 15.53 -16.58 19.24
C PRO A 222 17.01 -16.73 19.64
N ASP A 223 17.62 -15.64 20.10
CA ASP A 223 18.97 -15.62 20.71
C ASP A 223 19.08 -14.40 21.64
N ALA A 224 18.98 -14.65 22.94
CA ALA A 224 19.09 -13.60 23.96
C ALA A 224 20.52 -13.13 24.21
N ALA A 225 21.54 -13.93 23.85
CA ALA A 225 22.94 -13.56 24.03
C ALA A 225 23.43 -12.58 22.95
N HIS A 226 22.82 -12.63 21.75
CA HIS A 226 23.18 -11.78 20.63
C HIS A 226 21.92 -11.07 20.08
N PRO A 227 21.52 -9.93 20.62
CA PRO A 227 20.36 -9.17 20.17
C PRO A 227 20.41 -8.92 18.65
N PHE A 228 19.23 -8.98 17.99
CA PHE A 228 19.09 -8.65 16.58
C PHE A 228 18.67 -7.18 16.44
N VAL A 229 19.41 -6.43 15.65
CA VAL A 229 19.27 -4.99 15.51
C VAL A 229 18.98 -4.63 14.06
N VAL A 230 17.82 -4.02 13.80
CA VAL A 230 17.51 -3.42 12.51
C VAL A 230 17.71 -1.92 12.60
N LYS A 231 18.57 -1.38 11.75
CA LYS A 231 18.80 0.06 11.61
C LYS A 231 18.04 0.57 10.40
N THR A 232 17.31 1.66 10.59
CA THR A 232 16.62 2.39 9.54
C THR A 232 17.10 3.84 9.51
N PRO A 233 16.71 4.64 8.51
CA PRO A 233 16.98 6.08 8.52
C PRO A 233 16.42 6.80 9.75
N GLY A 234 15.32 6.35 10.36
CA GLY A 234 14.62 7.02 11.46
C GLY A 234 14.86 6.44 12.83
N SER A 235 15.17 5.15 12.94
CA SER A 235 15.24 4.45 14.22
C SER A 235 16.21 3.28 14.24
N GLN A 236 16.37 2.71 15.42
CA GLN A 236 17.01 1.43 15.65
C GLN A 236 16.03 0.54 16.41
N THR A 237 15.75 -0.64 15.86
CA THR A 237 14.86 -1.65 16.44
C THR A 237 15.66 -2.82 16.95
N CYS A 238 15.55 -3.15 18.25
CA CYS A 238 16.28 -4.22 18.93
C CYS A 238 15.32 -5.30 19.39
N VAL A 239 15.65 -6.57 19.08
CA VAL A 239 14.82 -7.74 19.43
C VAL A 239 15.69 -8.93 19.82
N LEU A 240 15.10 -9.92 20.54
CA LEU A 240 15.78 -11.15 20.96
C LEU A 240 15.23 -12.44 20.29
N GLY A 241 14.11 -12.32 19.56
CA GLY A 241 13.40 -13.45 18.93
C GLY A 241 11.94 -13.08 18.74
N THR A 242 11.62 -12.40 17.67
CA THR A 242 10.40 -11.58 17.55
C THR A 242 9.92 -11.63 16.10
N GLU A 243 8.61 -11.54 15.91
CA GLU A 243 7.98 -11.36 14.61
C GLU A 243 7.39 -9.95 14.51
N PHE A 244 7.85 -9.16 13.52
CA PHE A 244 7.46 -7.75 13.36
C PHE A 244 7.64 -7.27 11.93
N ASN A 245 6.91 -6.21 11.56
CA ASN A 245 7.04 -5.51 10.28
C ASN A 245 7.65 -4.13 10.51
N ILE A 246 8.56 -3.71 9.66
CA ILE A 246 9.07 -2.33 9.57
C ILE A 246 8.77 -1.80 8.18
N LYS A 247 8.17 -0.60 8.12
CA LYS A 247 7.96 0.18 6.91
C LYS A 247 8.66 1.53 7.08
N SER A 248 9.79 1.74 6.38
CA SER A 248 10.67 2.91 6.50
C SER A 248 11.15 3.35 5.11
N TYR A 249 10.20 3.77 4.25
CA TYR A 249 10.50 4.38 2.95
C TYR A 249 10.90 5.86 3.12
N ARG A 250 11.77 6.34 2.24
CA ARG A 250 12.17 7.77 2.24
C ARG A 250 10.96 8.69 2.14
N ASN A 251 10.97 9.75 2.92
CA ASN A 251 9.92 10.78 2.95
C ASN A 251 8.53 10.26 3.36
N GLN A 252 8.47 9.11 4.03
CA GLN A 252 7.24 8.59 4.63
C GLN A 252 7.39 8.49 6.15
N THR A 253 6.25 8.39 6.84
CA THR A 253 6.24 8.04 8.27
C THR A 253 6.75 6.63 8.43
N GLU A 254 7.76 6.45 9.28
CA GLU A 254 8.23 5.12 9.62
C GLU A 254 7.23 4.44 10.56
N GLN A 255 6.97 3.16 10.32
CA GLN A 255 6.03 2.34 11.10
C GLN A 255 6.68 1.03 11.49
N ILE A 256 6.58 0.67 12.76
CA ILE A 256 7.04 -0.61 13.31
C ILE A 256 5.84 -1.30 13.96
N THR A 257 5.42 -2.44 13.39
CA THR A 257 4.27 -3.21 13.85
C THR A 257 4.73 -4.51 14.49
N LEU A 258 4.40 -4.74 15.76
CA LEU A 258 4.78 -5.94 16.49
C LEU A 258 3.69 -7.00 16.41
N VAL A 259 4.04 -8.17 15.83
CA VAL A 259 3.16 -9.32 15.72
C VAL A 259 3.31 -10.24 16.92
N ARG A 260 4.55 -10.60 17.27
CA ARG A 260 4.84 -11.53 18.38
C ARG A 260 6.16 -11.24 19.05
N GLY A 261 6.22 -11.38 20.37
CA GLY A 261 7.42 -11.15 21.17
C GLY A 261 7.48 -9.76 21.79
N SER A 262 8.65 -9.12 21.75
CA SER A 262 8.89 -7.76 22.26
C SER A 262 9.88 -7.04 21.36
N VAL A 263 9.63 -5.77 21.14
CA VAL A 263 10.48 -4.87 20.32
C VAL A 263 10.82 -3.65 21.14
N GLU A 264 12.11 -3.33 21.23
CA GLU A 264 12.58 -2.02 21.71
C GLU A 264 12.97 -1.16 20.51
N VAL A 265 12.36 0.01 20.39
CA VAL A 265 12.67 0.99 19.34
C VAL A 265 13.32 2.21 19.96
N THR A 266 14.48 2.59 19.47
CA THR A 266 15.21 3.80 19.86
C THR A 266 15.28 4.77 18.69
N VAL A 267 14.86 6.02 18.92
CA VAL A 267 14.92 7.10 17.93
C VAL A 267 16.00 8.09 18.34
N GLY A 268 16.95 8.35 17.44
CA GLY A 268 18.12 9.18 17.70
C GLY A 268 18.49 10.11 16.54
N LYS A 269 19.52 10.92 16.70
CA LYS A 269 20.07 11.75 15.62
C LYS A 269 20.83 10.88 14.63
N HIS A 270 20.49 11.01 13.35
CA HIS A 270 21.23 10.40 12.24
C HIS A 270 22.64 11.03 12.16
N GLY A 271 23.68 10.20 12.08
CA GLY A 271 25.05 10.62 11.73
C GLY A 271 26.04 10.74 12.87
N GLU A 272 25.65 10.59 14.13
CA GLU A 272 26.59 10.45 15.24
C GLU A 272 26.86 8.97 15.49
N SER A 273 28.11 8.54 15.44
CA SER A 273 28.58 7.16 15.63
C SER A 273 28.44 6.67 17.08
N SER A 274 27.86 7.46 17.94
CA SER A 274 27.47 7.14 19.31
C SER A 274 26.05 7.71 19.54
N TYR A 275 25.10 6.86 19.87
CA TYR A 275 23.76 7.24 20.36
C TYR A 275 23.85 7.86 21.77
N GLU A 276 24.79 8.78 21.99
CA GLU A 276 25.08 9.46 23.30
C GLU A 276 24.35 10.82 23.39
N GLY A 277 23.10 10.88 23.12
CA GLY A 277 22.21 12.02 23.30
C GLY A 277 20.87 11.61 23.87
N ALA A 278 20.00 12.55 24.23
CA ALA A 278 18.66 12.24 24.72
C ALA A 278 17.89 11.40 23.67
N HIS A 279 17.86 10.08 23.88
CA HIS A 279 17.15 9.13 23.04
C HIS A 279 15.75 8.93 23.61
N GLN A 280 14.76 8.83 22.71
CA GLN A 280 13.45 8.30 23.07
C GLN A 280 13.47 6.81 22.76
N SER A 281 13.29 5.98 23.78
CA SER A 281 13.11 4.53 23.61
C SER A 281 11.67 4.15 23.95
N MET A 282 11.12 3.22 23.19
CA MET A 282 9.77 2.69 23.36
C MET A 282 9.79 1.16 23.22
N VAL A 283 9.13 0.49 24.15
CA VAL A 283 8.93 -0.96 24.08
C VAL A 283 7.50 -1.24 23.64
N LEU A 284 7.36 -2.02 22.56
CA LEU A 284 6.08 -2.43 22.01
C LEU A 284 5.63 -3.79 22.57
N LYS A 285 4.31 -3.96 22.66
CA LYS A 285 3.63 -5.22 22.93
C LYS A 285 2.99 -5.77 21.65
N PRO A 286 2.76 -7.08 21.52
CA PRO A 286 2.03 -7.66 20.39
C PRO A 286 0.69 -6.94 20.14
N GLY A 287 0.39 -6.66 18.86
CA GLY A 287 -0.78 -5.88 18.45
C GLY A 287 -0.57 -4.37 18.44
N GLN A 288 0.63 -3.88 18.79
CA GLN A 288 0.95 -2.45 18.75
C GLN A 288 1.75 -2.07 17.52
N GLN A 289 1.46 -0.88 17.01
CA GLN A 289 2.25 -0.21 15.98
C GLN A 289 2.79 1.11 16.52
N LEU A 290 4.09 1.32 16.37
CA LEU A 290 4.76 2.59 16.58
C LEU A 290 4.87 3.33 15.23
N SER A 291 4.46 4.58 15.21
CA SER A 291 4.73 5.51 14.11
C SER A 291 5.77 6.55 14.55
N VAL A 292 6.79 6.75 13.72
CA VAL A 292 7.85 7.74 13.90
C VAL A 292 7.72 8.79 12.81
N HIS A 293 7.31 10.00 13.18
CA HIS A 293 7.17 11.12 12.25
C HIS A 293 7.85 12.37 12.85
N ASN A 294 8.83 12.95 12.16
CA ASN A 294 9.57 14.11 12.65
C ASN A 294 10.07 13.94 14.11
N ARG A 295 10.53 12.73 14.47
CA ARG A 295 10.96 12.33 15.82
C ARG A 295 9.83 12.29 16.88
N GLN A 296 8.60 12.49 16.49
CA GLN A 296 7.46 12.24 17.36
C GLN A 296 7.07 10.76 17.28
N LEU A 297 6.88 10.16 18.45
CA LEU A 297 6.48 8.78 18.61
C LEU A 297 4.99 8.73 18.92
N SER A 298 4.24 7.92 18.18
CA SER A 298 2.87 7.60 18.52
C SER A 298 2.67 6.10 18.45
N VAL A 299 2.03 5.53 19.48
CA VAL A 299 1.70 4.10 19.55
C VAL A 299 0.20 3.93 19.46
N GLN A 300 -0.24 2.99 18.66
CA GLN A 300 -1.64 2.60 18.54
C GLN A 300 -1.78 1.07 18.54
N GLU A 301 -2.92 0.56 18.97
CA GLU A 301 -3.30 -0.82 18.79
C GLU A 301 -3.83 -1.04 17.37
N VAL A 302 -3.37 -2.10 16.72
CA VAL A 302 -3.69 -2.40 15.32
C VAL A 302 -4.00 -3.88 15.12
N ASP A 303 -4.77 -4.18 14.09
CA ASP A 303 -4.83 -5.54 13.54
C ASP A 303 -3.55 -5.80 12.72
N THR A 304 -2.66 -6.62 13.26
CA THR A 304 -1.35 -6.88 12.67
C THR A 304 -1.42 -7.54 11.30
N ASP A 305 -2.51 -8.25 10.99
CA ASP A 305 -2.70 -8.93 9.73
C ASP A 305 -2.70 -7.93 8.56
N ILE A 306 -3.28 -6.75 8.75
CA ILE A 306 -3.30 -5.65 7.76
C ILE A 306 -1.89 -5.31 7.27
N TYR A 307 -0.91 -5.38 8.17
CA TYR A 307 0.49 -4.98 7.90
C TYR A 307 1.37 -6.16 7.48
N THR A 308 0.83 -7.37 7.41
CA THR A 308 1.62 -8.60 7.14
C THR A 308 1.14 -9.41 5.96
N TYR A 309 -0.09 -9.23 5.47
CA TYR A 309 -0.63 -9.96 4.31
C TYR A 309 0.20 -9.80 3.03
N TRP A 310 0.93 -8.69 2.91
CA TRP A 310 1.76 -8.44 1.74
C TRP A 310 2.84 -9.51 1.54
N LYS A 311 3.42 -10.07 2.62
CA LYS A 311 4.43 -11.15 2.54
C LYS A 311 3.84 -12.47 2.03
N ASP A 312 2.54 -12.65 2.17
CA ASP A 312 1.79 -13.80 1.70
C ASP A 312 1.27 -13.60 0.25
N GLY A 313 1.58 -12.45 -0.36
CA GLY A 313 1.27 -12.12 -1.75
C GLY A 313 -0.07 -11.41 -1.95
N PHE A 314 -0.60 -10.74 -0.95
CA PHE A 314 -1.89 -10.05 -1.05
C PHE A 314 -1.79 -8.54 -0.84
N PHE A 315 -2.66 -7.80 -1.52
CA PHE A 315 -3.07 -6.47 -1.10
C PHE A 315 -4.22 -6.64 -0.11
N PHE A 316 -4.08 -6.07 1.06
CA PHE A 316 -5.15 -6.03 2.06
C PHE A 316 -5.21 -4.64 2.67
N TYR A 317 -6.37 -4.00 2.56
CA TYR A 317 -6.65 -2.68 3.09
C TYR A 317 -7.97 -2.71 3.84
N ASP A 318 -7.99 -2.18 5.06
CA ASP A 318 -9.17 -2.10 5.92
C ASP A 318 -9.36 -0.65 6.36
N ASP A 319 -10.44 0.00 5.90
CA ASP A 319 -10.76 1.41 6.16
C ASP A 319 -9.61 2.38 5.76
N GLU A 320 -8.86 2.02 4.70
CA GLU A 320 -7.73 2.81 4.21
C GLU A 320 -8.17 3.80 3.15
N ARG A 321 -7.49 4.94 3.09
CA ARG A 321 -7.77 6.00 2.11
C ARG A 321 -7.40 5.56 0.69
N LEU A 322 -8.28 5.92 -0.28
CA LEU A 322 -8.06 5.53 -1.67
C LEU A 322 -6.75 6.09 -2.25
N ASP A 323 -6.33 7.32 -1.88
CA ASP A 323 -5.06 7.86 -2.36
C ASP A 323 -3.85 7.07 -1.84
N GLU A 324 -3.89 6.56 -0.62
CA GLU A 324 -2.83 5.72 -0.06
C GLU A 324 -2.80 4.33 -0.72
N ILE A 325 -3.98 3.73 -0.92
CA ILE A 325 -4.13 2.46 -1.66
C ILE A 325 -3.56 2.61 -3.07
N MET A 326 -3.95 3.68 -3.78
CA MET A 326 -3.51 3.92 -5.14
C MET A 326 -2.01 4.20 -5.24
N ARG A 327 -1.40 4.82 -4.23
CA ARG A 327 0.06 4.98 -4.14
C ARG A 327 0.76 3.63 -4.05
N GLN A 328 0.26 2.72 -3.22
CA GLN A 328 0.85 1.39 -3.05
C GLN A 328 0.66 0.52 -4.29
N ILE A 329 -0.52 0.57 -4.93
CA ILE A 329 -0.79 -0.11 -6.20
C ILE A 329 0.10 0.46 -7.32
N GLY A 330 0.18 1.79 -7.44
CA GLY A 330 1.07 2.44 -8.40
C GLY A 330 2.52 2.04 -8.20
N SER A 331 2.98 2.00 -6.95
CA SER A 331 4.33 1.56 -6.60
C SER A 331 4.56 0.09 -6.96
N TRP A 332 3.62 -0.81 -6.66
CA TRP A 332 3.76 -2.23 -6.96
C TRP A 332 3.85 -2.49 -8.47
N TYR A 333 2.92 -1.93 -9.25
CA TYR A 333 2.90 -2.14 -10.71
C TYR A 333 3.85 -1.22 -11.47
N ASN A 334 4.50 -0.27 -10.80
CA ASN A 334 5.30 0.79 -11.39
C ASN A 334 4.52 1.55 -12.48
N VAL A 335 3.31 1.99 -12.15
CA VAL A 335 2.41 2.78 -12.98
C VAL A 335 2.07 4.09 -12.31
N SER A 336 2.11 5.19 -13.04
CA SER A 336 1.78 6.51 -12.48
C SER A 336 0.31 6.58 -12.09
N VAL A 337 -0.01 7.34 -11.03
CA VAL A 337 -1.37 7.53 -10.53
C VAL A 337 -1.69 9.00 -10.42
N VAL A 338 -2.76 9.42 -11.10
CA VAL A 338 -3.22 10.82 -11.18
C VAL A 338 -4.69 10.91 -10.76
N PHE A 339 -4.98 11.68 -9.73
CA PHE A 339 -6.35 12.02 -9.35
C PHE A 339 -6.79 13.27 -10.10
N ARG A 340 -7.67 13.14 -11.08
CA ARG A 340 -8.30 14.26 -11.78
C ARG A 340 -9.38 14.91 -10.92
N ASN A 341 -10.05 14.10 -10.09
CA ASN A 341 -11.01 14.56 -9.11
C ASN A 341 -10.40 14.37 -7.69
N PRO A 342 -10.32 15.43 -6.85
CA PRO A 342 -9.78 15.30 -5.51
C PRO A 342 -10.72 14.60 -4.51
N ARG A 343 -12.03 14.49 -4.81
CA ARG A 343 -13.02 13.93 -3.88
C ARG A 343 -12.77 12.47 -3.51
N PRO A 344 -12.49 11.54 -4.45
CA PRO A 344 -12.27 10.13 -4.12
C PRO A 344 -11.05 9.88 -3.24
N ARG A 345 -10.07 10.78 -3.21
CA ARG A 345 -8.81 10.60 -2.45
C ARG A 345 -9.02 10.22 -0.99
N SER A 346 -9.99 10.87 -0.35
CA SER A 346 -10.29 10.67 1.07
C SER A 346 -11.27 9.52 1.35
N TYR A 347 -11.79 8.87 0.31
CA TYR A 347 -12.70 7.75 0.51
C TYR A 347 -11.95 6.59 1.14
N LYS A 348 -12.51 6.08 2.21
CA LYS A 348 -12.03 4.91 2.91
C LYS A 348 -12.69 3.67 2.32
N ILE A 349 -11.88 2.69 1.99
CA ILE A 349 -12.36 1.45 1.37
C ILE A 349 -11.72 0.24 2.04
N HIS A 350 -12.42 -0.89 1.92
CA HIS A 350 -11.92 -2.22 2.22
C HIS A 350 -11.62 -2.89 0.89
N PHE A 351 -10.39 -3.35 0.71
CA PHE A 351 -9.98 -3.96 -0.55
C PHE A 351 -9.02 -5.11 -0.29
N PHE A 352 -9.28 -6.23 -0.95
CA PHE A 352 -8.44 -7.42 -0.90
C PHE A 352 -8.22 -7.93 -2.32
N CYS A 353 -6.96 -8.17 -2.68
CA CYS A 353 -6.60 -8.66 -4.02
C CYS A 353 -5.26 -9.40 -3.98
N ASP A 354 -5.12 -10.42 -4.83
CA ASP A 354 -3.84 -11.10 -5.06
C ASP A 354 -2.89 -10.19 -5.82
N ARG A 355 -1.64 -10.07 -5.36
CA ARG A 355 -0.58 -9.28 -6.01
C ARG A 355 -0.12 -9.85 -7.35
N SER A 356 -0.44 -11.13 -7.63
CA SER A 356 -0.19 -11.74 -8.94
C SER A 356 -1.20 -11.32 -10.01
N SER A 357 -2.31 -10.65 -9.61
CA SER A 357 -3.27 -10.07 -10.55
C SER A 357 -2.61 -9.01 -11.42
N THR A 358 -3.09 -8.82 -12.66
CA THR A 358 -2.61 -7.72 -13.51
C THR A 358 -3.16 -6.37 -13.03
N VAL A 359 -2.50 -5.29 -13.39
CA VAL A 359 -2.95 -3.93 -13.01
C VAL A 359 -4.36 -3.63 -13.55
N GLU A 360 -4.71 -4.16 -14.73
CA GLU A 360 -6.05 -4.04 -15.33
C GLU A 360 -7.10 -4.72 -14.47
N GLN A 361 -6.82 -5.95 -13.99
CA GLN A 361 -7.71 -6.70 -13.11
C GLN A 361 -7.92 -5.97 -11.78
N VAL A 362 -6.86 -5.40 -11.21
CA VAL A 362 -6.96 -4.62 -9.95
C VAL A 362 -7.79 -3.35 -10.16
N VAL A 363 -7.59 -2.63 -11.27
CA VAL A 363 -8.39 -1.45 -11.63
C VAL A 363 -9.87 -1.82 -11.82
N GLU A 364 -10.15 -2.95 -12.46
CA GLU A 364 -11.51 -3.45 -12.63
C GLU A 364 -12.18 -3.77 -11.29
N GLN A 365 -11.48 -4.48 -10.39
CA GLN A 365 -11.99 -4.81 -9.05
C GLN A 365 -12.25 -3.56 -8.21
N LEU A 366 -11.35 -2.56 -8.27
CA LEU A 366 -11.56 -1.28 -7.58
C LEU A 366 -12.77 -0.52 -8.11
N ASN A 367 -13.01 -0.56 -9.43
CA ASN A 367 -14.20 0.05 -10.04
C ASN A 367 -15.51 -0.59 -9.58
N MET A 368 -15.52 -1.89 -9.25
CA MET A 368 -16.70 -2.57 -8.70
C MET A 368 -17.13 -2.01 -7.34
N LEU A 369 -16.23 -1.33 -6.62
CA LEU A 369 -16.56 -0.70 -5.33
C LEU A 369 -17.35 0.61 -5.46
N HIS A 370 -17.46 1.16 -6.66
CA HIS A 370 -18.17 2.42 -6.98
C HIS A 370 -17.75 3.63 -6.09
N LYS A 371 -16.49 3.67 -5.67
CA LYS A 371 -15.90 4.74 -4.83
C LYS A 371 -15.06 5.75 -5.63
N GLY A 372 -15.04 5.64 -6.93
CA GLY A 372 -14.33 6.43 -7.92
C GLY A 372 -14.33 5.67 -9.24
N TYR A 373 -14.03 6.35 -10.32
CA TYR A 373 -13.85 5.70 -11.61
C TYR A 373 -12.36 5.71 -11.97
N LEU A 374 -11.77 4.53 -12.07
CA LEU A 374 -10.36 4.35 -12.39
C LEU A 374 -10.22 3.92 -13.84
N LYS A 375 -9.32 4.57 -14.57
CA LYS A 375 -9.00 4.24 -15.95
C LYS A 375 -7.50 4.13 -16.17
N LEU A 376 -7.04 2.97 -16.62
CA LEU A 376 -5.66 2.78 -17.04
C LEU A 376 -5.50 3.19 -18.52
N THR A 377 -4.58 4.11 -18.80
CA THR A 377 -4.29 4.57 -20.16
C THR A 377 -2.81 4.91 -20.24
N GLU A 378 -2.08 4.31 -21.19
CA GLU A 378 -0.66 4.58 -21.48
C GLU A 378 0.26 4.46 -20.23
N GLY A 379 0.00 3.47 -19.34
CA GLY A 379 0.78 3.27 -18.12
C GLY A 379 0.47 4.26 -17.00
N VAL A 380 -0.64 4.98 -17.09
CA VAL A 380 -1.13 5.91 -16.05
C VAL A 380 -2.53 5.50 -15.60
N ILE A 381 -2.74 5.39 -14.31
CA ILE A 381 -4.07 5.22 -13.71
C ILE A 381 -4.63 6.61 -13.39
N TYR A 382 -5.70 6.98 -14.05
CA TYR A 382 -6.48 8.18 -13.76
C TYR A 382 -7.64 7.82 -12.83
N VAL A 383 -7.84 8.64 -11.79
CA VAL A 383 -8.94 8.50 -10.83
C VAL A 383 -9.84 9.72 -10.93
N ASP A 384 -11.11 9.50 -11.34
CA ASP A 384 -12.14 10.52 -11.55
C ASP A 384 -13.20 10.52 -10.45
#